data_88e732cad775f7500937cab00120ec5f
#
_entry.id   88e732cad775f7500937cab00120ec5f
#
_cell.length_a   1.000
_cell.length_b   1.000
_cell.length_c   1.000
_cell.angle_alpha   90.00
_cell.angle_beta   90.00
_cell.angle_gamma   90.00
#
_symmetry.space_group_name_H-M   'P 1'
#
loop_
_entity.id
_entity.type
_entity.pdbx_description
1 polymer ?
#
loop_
_entity_poly.entity_id
_entity_poly.type
_entity_poly.pdbx_seq_one_letter_code
_entity_poly.pdbx_strand_id
1 'polypeptide(L)'
;KSTRDPEFKKEIYERQEQRKINWSAYTISQIKGVEETLNFIRNSVNLFCAIKVRKNATNPKYLAKAILLSEFLHSPERQSEGWIKIFGPYVGIHRKIDDWVIGDGYSRPEVARILYEIFLALRNSDGILMGDGTGLEKTRKQNYESQKRDYEGWYMTSILDSREIVQAFDITGRGEREAMIELIEIVSGGSIRLDAGFNSRELTEAIEKLLMTPYIYPKSNNNLNGNDSWKYMYLEFFYDVWLWLKEYHQRSHSESFHSAFKRVYGNITKINYTARFVQITARIILHNFRRLSYFNRCN
;
A
#
# COMPACT_ATOMS: atom_id res chain seq x y z
N LYS A 1 8.08 -33.66 -9.83
CA LYS A 1 9.13 -32.82 -9.22
C LYS A 1 8.54 -32.03 -8.08
N SER A 2 9.23 -31.93 -6.95
CA SER A 2 8.79 -31.11 -5.82
C SER A 2 8.91 -29.62 -6.17
N THR A 3 7.93 -28.79 -5.81
CA THR A 3 8.01 -27.33 -5.95
C THR A 3 9.14 -26.69 -5.12
N ARG A 4 9.81 -27.47 -4.28
CA ARG A 4 11.02 -27.08 -3.53
C ARG A 4 12.33 -27.44 -4.27
N ASP A 5 12.24 -28.20 -5.36
CA ASP A 5 13.39 -28.56 -6.17
C ASP A 5 14.00 -27.29 -6.79
N PRO A 6 15.32 -27.05 -6.58
CA PRO A 6 15.99 -25.87 -7.13
C PRO A 6 15.96 -25.81 -8.66
N GLU A 7 16.06 -26.96 -9.34
CA GLU A 7 15.99 -27.02 -10.81
C GLU A 7 14.60 -26.66 -11.32
N PHE A 8 13.55 -27.14 -10.63
CA PHE A 8 12.17 -26.79 -10.96
C PHE A 8 11.88 -25.30 -10.77
N LYS A 9 12.41 -24.72 -9.68
CA LYS A 9 12.31 -23.27 -9.46
C LYS A 9 13.03 -22.48 -10.55
N LYS A 10 14.21 -22.91 -10.95
CA LYS A 10 14.98 -22.28 -12.02
C LYS A 10 14.23 -22.33 -13.35
N GLU A 11 13.66 -23.49 -13.69
CA GLU A 11 12.85 -23.66 -14.90
C GLU A 11 11.61 -22.76 -14.91
N ILE A 12 10.91 -22.62 -13.76
CA ILE A 12 9.81 -21.67 -13.61
C ILE A 12 10.29 -20.24 -13.87
N TYR A 13 11.40 -19.84 -13.24
CA TYR A 13 11.95 -18.49 -13.35
C TYR A 13 12.37 -18.16 -14.78
N GLU A 14 12.98 -19.08 -15.48
CA GLU A 14 13.42 -18.93 -16.87
C GLU A 14 12.23 -18.82 -17.85
N ARG A 15 11.09 -19.45 -17.54
CA ARG A 15 9.85 -19.36 -18.33
C ARG A 15 9.02 -18.12 -18.04
N GLN A 16 9.32 -17.38 -16.98
CA GLN A 16 8.62 -16.13 -16.69
C GLN A 16 9.05 -15.03 -17.64
N GLU A 17 8.08 -14.35 -18.21
CA GLU A 17 8.34 -13.10 -18.90
C GLU A 17 8.79 -12.04 -17.90
N GLN A 18 10.04 -11.66 -17.96
CA GLN A 18 10.55 -10.60 -17.11
C GLN A 18 9.91 -9.25 -17.53
N ARG A 19 9.42 -8.52 -16.54
CA ARG A 19 8.87 -7.19 -16.75
C ARG A 19 9.93 -6.28 -17.35
N LYS A 20 9.70 -5.78 -18.56
CA LYS A 20 10.57 -4.81 -19.20
C LYS A 20 10.31 -3.42 -18.63
N ILE A 21 11.33 -2.79 -18.06
CA ILE A 21 11.28 -1.41 -17.59
C ILE A 21 11.44 -0.48 -18.79
N ASN A 22 10.49 0.42 -18.97
CA ASN A 22 10.67 1.53 -19.90
C ASN A 22 11.54 2.61 -19.24
N TRP A 23 12.85 2.53 -19.43
CA TRP A 23 13.83 3.43 -18.82
C TRP A 23 13.63 4.90 -19.18
N SER A 24 13.19 5.20 -20.41
CA SER A 24 12.87 6.57 -20.82
C SER A 24 11.70 7.14 -20.03
N ALA A 25 10.58 6.40 -19.98
CA ALA A 25 9.43 6.78 -19.17
C ALA A 25 9.78 6.89 -17.68
N TYR A 26 10.61 5.97 -17.16
CA TYR A 26 11.09 6.02 -15.78
C TYR A 26 11.90 7.29 -15.50
N THR A 27 12.90 7.61 -16.32
CA THR A 27 13.73 8.81 -16.13
C THR A 27 12.89 10.09 -16.18
N ILE A 28 12.00 10.21 -17.17
CA ILE A 28 11.10 11.36 -17.28
C ILE A 28 10.19 11.46 -16.04
N SER A 29 9.67 10.32 -15.54
CA SER A 29 8.83 10.28 -14.33
C SER A 29 9.58 10.73 -13.08
N GLN A 30 10.88 10.48 -12.98
CA GLN A 30 11.69 10.97 -11.85
C GLN A 30 11.93 12.49 -11.95
N ILE A 31 12.28 13.00 -13.12
CA ILE A 31 12.61 14.44 -13.32
C ILE A 31 11.35 15.30 -13.16
N LYS A 32 10.28 14.98 -13.90
CA LYS A 32 9.02 15.73 -13.86
C LYS A 32 8.18 15.42 -12.63
N GLY A 33 8.40 14.28 -12.00
CA GLY A 33 7.63 13.80 -10.87
C GLY A 33 7.63 14.73 -9.66
N VAL A 34 8.66 15.55 -9.49
CA VAL A 34 8.72 16.55 -8.41
C VAL A 34 7.62 17.60 -8.59
N GLU A 35 7.62 18.27 -9.76
CA GLU A 35 6.63 19.30 -10.08
C GLU A 35 5.20 18.72 -10.11
N GLU A 36 5.04 17.56 -10.73
CA GLU A 36 3.75 16.86 -10.80
C GLU A 36 3.21 16.49 -9.42
N THR A 37 4.08 16.07 -8.50
CA THR A 37 3.67 15.77 -7.12
C THR A 37 3.23 17.03 -6.37
N LEU A 38 3.94 18.16 -6.54
CA LEU A 38 3.52 19.42 -5.93
C LEU A 38 2.17 19.89 -6.49
N ASN A 39 1.98 19.80 -7.80
CA ASN A 39 0.70 20.11 -8.45
C ASN A 39 -0.41 19.16 -8.01
N PHE A 40 -0.12 17.87 -7.87
CA PHE A 40 -1.05 16.89 -7.34
C PHE A 40 -1.49 17.22 -5.91
N ILE A 41 -0.53 17.51 -4.99
CA ILE A 41 -0.83 17.91 -3.61
C ILE A 41 -1.71 19.18 -3.59
N ARG A 42 -1.42 20.14 -4.46
CA ARG A 42 -2.21 21.38 -4.56
C ARG A 42 -3.65 21.10 -4.95
N ASN A 43 -3.87 20.27 -5.95
CA ASN A 43 -5.17 20.10 -6.59
C ASN A 43 -6.03 19.02 -5.93
N SER A 44 -5.44 17.87 -5.56
CA SER A 44 -6.17 16.73 -4.99
C SER A 44 -6.94 17.09 -3.72
N VAL A 45 -6.31 17.82 -2.80
CA VAL A 45 -6.94 18.22 -1.55
C VAL A 45 -8.09 19.25 -1.75
N ASN A 46 -8.06 20.02 -2.84
CA ASN A 46 -9.09 21.01 -3.12
C ASN A 46 -10.40 20.41 -3.64
N LEU A 47 -10.37 19.18 -4.17
CA LEU A 47 -11.56 18.50 -4.71
C LEU A 47 -12.55 18.07 -3.63
N PHE A 48 -12.14 18.01 -2.36
CA PHE A 48 -13.00 17.52 -1.29
C PHE A 48 -13.78 18.63 -0.59
N CYS A 49 -15.00 18.27 -0.13
CA CYS A 49 -15.98 19.18 0.44
C CYS A 49 -15.44 20.07 1.57
N ALA A 50 -16.07 21.25 1.71
CA ALA A 50 -15.78 22.16 2.80
C ALA A 50 -16.06 21.48 4.15
N ILE A 51 -15.02 21.30 4.95
CA ILE A 51 -15.14 20.83 6.33
C ILE A 51 -15.39 22.07 7.20
N LYS A 52 -16.43 22.04 8.05
CA LYS A 52 -16.66 23.09 9.03
C LYS A 52 -15.48 23.16 9.99
N VAL A 53 -14.79 24.29 10.01
CA VAL A 53 -13.62 24.52 10.85
C VAL A 53 -13.99 25.51 11.95
N ARG A 54 -13.55 25.24 13.19
CA ARG A 54 -13.67 26.20 14.30
C ARG A 54 -12.92 27.49 13.94
N LYS A 55 -13.47 28.65 14.36
CA LYS A 55 -13.00 30.00 13.96
C LYS A 55 -11.47 30.20 14.06
N ASN A 56 -10.80 29.58 15.02
CA ASN A 56 -9.36 29.73 15.27
C ASN A 56 -8.53 28.48 14.92
N ALA A 57 -9.13 27.43 14.33
CA ALA A 57 -8.42 26.23 13.99
C ALA A 57 -7.78 26.30 12.59
N THR A 58 -6.62 25.67 12.44
CA THR A 58 -6.03 25.50 11.11
C THR A 58 -6.91 24.58 10.27
N ASN A 59 -7.22 25.00 9.06
CA ASN A 59 -8.07 24.24 8.15
C ASN A 59 -7.43 22.87 7.86
N PRO A 60 -8.17 21.75 8.04
CA PRO A 60 -7.67 20.40 7.78
C PRO A 60 -7.10 20.19 6.38
N LYS A 61 -7.59 20.94 5.37
CA LYS A 61 -7.03 20.90 4.02
C LYS A 61 -5.57 21.38 3.97
N TYR A 62 -5.23 22.43 4.71
CA TYR A 62 -3.84 22.89 4.79
C TYR A 62 -2.97 21.88 5.52
N LEU A 63 -3.49 21.22 6.55
CA LEU A 63 -2.78 20.17 7.27
C LEU A 63 -2.55 18.94 6.39
N ALA A 64 -3.55 18.50 5.64
CA ALA A 64 -3.41 17.41 4.68
C ALA A 64 -2.32 17.71 3.63
N LYS A 65 -2.32 18.94 3.08
CA LYS A 65 -1.25 19.38 2.15
C LYS A 65 0.13 19.43 2.82
N ALA A 66 0.21 19.95 4.02
CA ALA A 66 1.45 20.02 4.78
C ALA A 66 2.01 18.64 5.09
N ILE A 67 1.15 17.69 5.47
CA ILE A 67 1.53 16.29 5.73
C ILE A 67 2.00 15.61 4.44
N LEU A 68 1.26 15.73 3.34
CA LEU A 68 1.69 15.16 2.05
C LEU A 68 3.06 15.74 1.61
N LEU A 69 3.26 17.05 1.77
CA LEU A 69 4.54 17.70 1.46
C LEU A 69 5.67 17.19 2.38
N SER A 70 5.41 17.04 3.68
CA SER A 70 6.37 16.53 4.65
C SER A 70 6.80 15.10 4.36
N GLU A 71 5.84 14.21 4.05
CA GLU A 71 6.12 12.82 3.70
C GLU A 71 6.79 12.70 2.31
N PHE A 72 6.47 13.60 1.37
CA PHE A 72 7.16 13.69 0.07
C PHE A 72 8.63 14.08 0.20
N LEU A 73 8.93 15.01 1.10
CA LEU A 73 10.30 15.49 1.38
C LEU A 73 11.02 14.65 2.45
N HIS A 74 10.38 13.59 2.96
CA HIS A 74 10.91 12.74 4.05
C HIS A 74 11.37 13.55 5.27
N SER A 75 10.64 14.60 5.60
CA SER A 75 11.07 15.61 6.56
C SER A 75 10.46 15.39 7.96
N PRO A 76 11.27 15.47 9.03
CA PRO A 76 10.74 15.57 10.38
C PRO A 76 9.89 16.84 10.56
N GLU A 77 8.94 16.83 11.50
CA GLU A 77 7.96 17.92 11.71
C GLU A 77 8.59 19.30 11.86
N ARG A 78 9.67 19.40 12.64
CA ARG A 78 10.38 20.67 12.85
C ARG A 78 10.99 21.23 11.56
N GLN A 79 11.51 20.37 10.70
CA GLN A 79 12.00 20.78 9.40
C GLN A 79 10.87 21.09 8.41
N SER A 80 9.73 20.43 8.58
CA SER A 80 8.54 20.63 7.74
C SER A 80 7.99 22.04 7.83
N GLU A 81 8.08 22.72 8.99
CA GLU A 81 7.76 24.14 9.09
C GLU A 81 8.64 24.99 8.14
N GLY A 82 9.93 24.68 8.09
CA GLY A 82 10.87 25.36 7.19
C GLY A 82 10.54 25.09 5.71
N TRP A 83 10.29 23.84 5.37
CA TRP A 83 9.91 23.45 4.01
C TRP A 83 8.60 24.07 3.55
N ILE A 84 7.60 24.18 4.44
CA ILE A 84 6.31 24.84 4.14
C ILE A 84 6.51 26.33 3.85
N LYS A 85 7.46 27.01 4.50
CA LYS A 85 7.79 28.40 4.17
C LYS A 85 8.29 28.55 2.73
N ILE A 86 9.02 27.55 2.22
CA ILE A 86 9.61 27.57 0.87
C ILE A 86 8.63 27.01 -0.17
N PHE A 87 8.13 25.82 0.04
CA PHE A 87 7.32 25.07 -0.93
C PHE A 87 5.80 25.19 -0.72
N GLY A 88 5.35 25.75 0.41
CA GLY A 88 3.94 25.93 0.71
C GLY A 88 3.16 26.67 -0.40
N PRO A 89 3.66 27.78 -0.97
CA PRO A 89 2.97 28.47 -2.07
C PRO A 89 2.71 27.56 -3.29
N TYR A 90 3.61 26.67 -3.62
CA TYR A 90 3.44 25.72 -4.74
C TYR A 90 2.32 24.73 -4.54
N VAL A 91 2.06 24.34 -3.27
CA VAL A 91 0.93 23.47 -2.90
C VAL A 91 -0.31 24.25 -2.44
N GLY A 92 -0.28 25.58 -2.55
CA GLY A 92 -1.40 26.46 -2.18
C GLY A 92 -1.56 26.66 -0.67
N ILE A 93 -0.46 26.65 0.08
CA ILE A 93 -0.40 27.05 1.49
C ILE A 93 0.27 28.43 1.56
N HIS A 94 -0.53 29.46 1.82
CA HIS A 94 -0.04 30.86 1.88
C HIS A 94 -0.02 31.42 3.31
N ARG A 95 0.05 30.55 4.31
CA ARG A 95 0.09 30.92 5.73
C ARG A 95 1.16 30.14 6.46
N LYS A 96 1.64 30.67 7.56
CA LYS A 96 2.52 29.95 8.47
C LYS A 96 1.75 28.80 9.13
N ILE A 97 2.38 27.63 9.20
CA ILE A 97 1.91 26.47 9.98
C ILE A 97 3.09 26.02 10.82
N ASP A 98 2.96 26.11 12.13
CA ASP A 98 4.00 25.73 13.06
C ASP A 98 4.15 24.21 13.13
N ASP A 99 5.33 23.73 13.50
CA ASP A 99 5.70 22.29 13.54
C ASP A 99 4.76 21.46 14.43
N TRP A 100 4.38 21.99 15.59
CA TRP A 100 3.46 21.31 16.50
C TRP A 100 2.04 21.19 15.92
N VAL A 101 1.60 22.18 15.11
CA VAL A 101 0.30 22.13 14.40
C VAL A 101 0.31 21.07 13.31
N ILE A 102 1.46 20.88 12.64
CA ILE A 102 1.63 19.80 11.67
C ILE A 102 1.59 18.45 12.40
N GLY A 103 2.31 18.34 13.52
CA GLY A 103 2.31 17.14 14.37
C GLY A 103 0.92 16.76 14.87
N ASP A 104 0.15 17.73 15.38
CA ASP A 104 -1.25 17.56 15.77
C ASP A 104 -2.14 17.14 14.58
N GLY A 105 -1.85 17.66 13.39
CA GLY A 105 -2.56 17.32 12.15
C GLY A 105 -2.60 15.84 11.84
N TYR A 106 -1.55 15.08 12.16
CA TYR A 106 -1.55 13.63 11.99
C TYR A 106 -2.59 12.91 12.87
N SER A 107 -2.99 13.49 13.99
CA SER A 107 -3.97 12.90 14.91
C SER A 107 -5.41 13.35 14.65
N ARG A 108 -5.66 14.20 13.66
CA ARG A 108 -6.98 14.75 13.39
C ARG A 108 -7.81 13.84 12.48
N PRO A 109 -9.00 13.41 12.91
CA PRO A 109 -9.89 12.57 12.10
C PRO A 109 -10.28 13.21 10.76
N GLU A 110 -10.43 14.53 10.71
CA GLU A 110 -10.77 15.26 9.48
C GLU A 110 -9.64 15.17 8.44
N VAL A 111 -8.39 15.20 8.89
CA VAL A 111 -7.22 15.02 8.03
C VAL A 111 -7.13 13.57 7.54
N ALA A 112 -7.34 12.61 8.44
CA ALA A 112 -7.41 11.19 8.08
C ALA A 112 -8.46 10.95 7.00
N ARG A 113 -9.65 11.52 7.15
CA ARG A 113 -10.74 11.42 6.17
C ARG A 113 -10.33 12.01 4.80
N ILE A 114 -9.79 13.23 4.77
CA ILE A 114 -9.35 13.87 3.52
C ILE A 114 -8.35 12.99 2.79
N LEU A 115 -7.32 12.50 3.49
CA LEU A 115 -6.29 11.67 2.89
C LEU A 115 -6.86 10.33 2.42
N TYR A 116 -7.76 9.71 3.17
CA TYR A 116 -8.38 8.47 2.77
C TYR A 116 -9.25 8.63 1.51
N GLU A 117 -10.01 9.72 1.40
CA GLU A 117 -10.78 10.05 0.20
C GLU A 117 -9.86 10.28 -1.02
N ILE A 118 -8.70 10.94 -0.85
CA ILE A 118 -7.69 11.06 -1.92
C ILE A 118 -7.14 9.67 -2.32
N PHE A 119 -6.85 8.83 -1.34
CA PHE A 119 -6.42 7.45 -1.60
C PHE A 119 -7.47 6.70 -2.43
N LEU A 120 -8.74 6.76 -2.04
CA LEU A 120 -9.83 6.12 -2.78
C LEU A 120 -9.94 6.63 -4.22
N ALA A 121 -9.74 7.94 -4.45
CA ALA A 121 -9.77 8.54 -5.80
C ALA A 121 -8.59 8.09 -6.70
N LEU A 122 -7.49 7.65 -6.12
CA LEU A 122 -6.34 7.12 -6.85
C LEU A 122 -6.45 5.61 -7.16
N ARG A 123 -7.45 4.94 -6.59
CA ARG A 123 -7.66 3.51 -6.85
C ARG A 123 -8.15 3.33 -8.29
N ASN A 124 -7.39 2.55 -9.04
CA ASN A 124 -7.75 2.17 -10.41
C ASN A 124 -7.12 0.81 -10.67
N SER A 125 -7.84 -0.28 -10.35
CA SER A 125 -7.35 -1.64 -10.51
C SER A 125 -7.35 -2.08 -11.97
N ASP A 126 -6.30 -2.81 -12.37
CA ASP A 126 -6.26 -3.54 -13.64
C ASP A 126 -6.93 -4.93 -13.57
N GLY A 127 -7.48 -5.29 -12.42
CA GLY A 127 -8.17 -6.54 -12.17
C GLY A 127 -7.27 -7.71 -11.74
N ILE A 128 -5.95 -7.53 -11.76
CA ILE A 128 -4.95 -8.53 -11.36
C ILE A 128 -4.43 -8.15 -9.98
N LEU A 129 -4.99 -8.75 -8.93
CA LEU A 129 -4.69 -8.36 -7.55
C LEU A 129 -3.64 -9.26 -6.91
N MET A 130 -2.89 -8.69 -5.98
CA MET A 130 -1.94 -9.38 -5.10
C MET A 130 -2.08 -8.86 -3.69
N GLY A 131 -2.14 -9.77 -2.72
CA GLY A 131 -2.21 -9.43 -1.31
C GLY A 131 -1.04 -10.00 -0.53
N ASP A 132 -0.54 -9.21 0.42
CA ASP A 132 0.54 -9.63 1.30
C ASP A 132 0.57 -8.76 2.56
N GLY A 133 1.23 -9.27 3.61
CA GLY A 133 1.47 -8.58 4.86
C GLY A 133 2.94 -8.20 5.04
N THR A 134 3.20 -7.10 5.73
CA THR A 134 4.57 -6.70 6.04
C THR A 134 4.69 -6.02 7.39
N GLY A 135 5.74 -6.36 8.13
CA GLY A 135 6.11 -5.64 9.35
C GLY A 135 6.60 -4.23 9.02
N LEU A 136 6.19 -3.26 9.83
CA LEU A 136 6.63 -1.88 9.74
C LEU A 136 7.55 -1.56 10.93
N GLU A 137 8.73 -1.04 10.65
CA GLU A 137 9.71 -0.67 11.67
C GLU A 137 9.40 0.69 12.29
N LYS A 138 9.75 0.84 13.58
CA LYS A 138 9.63 2.10 14.33
C LYS A 138 10.98 2.83 14.35
N THR A 139 10.96 4.17 14.25
CA THR A 139 12.18 4.99 14.36
C THR A 139 12.73 5.10 15.77
N ARG A 140 11.87 5.02 16.78
CA ARG A 140 12.35 5.13 18.17
C ARG A 140 13.10 3.88 18.53
N LYS A 141 14.40 4.04 18.82
CA LYS A 141 15.13 3.05 19.61
C LYS A 141 14.34 2.81 20.89
N GLN A 142 14.04 1.57 21.17
CA GLN A 142 13.48 1.20 22.44
C GLN A 142 14.51 1.57 23.50
N ASN A 143 14.10 2.32 24.52
CA ASN A 143 14.93 2.47 25.71
C ASN A 143 15.02 1.11 26.42
N TYR A 144 16.01 0.95 27.27
CA TYR A 144 16.33 -0.32 27.94
C TYR A 144 15.12 -1.01 28.60
N GLU A 145 14.17 -0.25 29.13
CA GLU A 145 12.95 -0.78 29.73
C GLU A 145 11.94 -1.34 28.73
N SER A 146 11.90 -0.80 27.53
CA SER A 146 11.00 -1.29 26.46
C SER A 146 11.52 -2.57 25.77
N GLN A 147 12.80 -2.92 25.94
CA GLN A 147 13.35 -4.18 25.45
C GLN A 147 12.82 -5.40 26.22
N LYS A 148 12.27 -5.21 27.41
CA LYS A 148 11.67 -6.27 28.23
C LYS A 148 10.19 -6.54 27.95
N ARG A 149 9.53 -5.70 27.16
CA ARG A 149 8.12 -5.89 26.77
C ARG A 149 8.08 -6.54 25.38
N ASP A 150 7.24 -7.55 25.24
CA ASP A 150 6.98 -8.17 23.93
C ASP A 150 6.74 -7.08 22.90
N TYR A 151 7.55 -7.14 21.84
CA TYR A 151 7.54 -6.16 20.78
C TYR A 151 6.33 -6.41 19.88
N GLU A 152 5.24 -5.71 20.10
CA GLU A 152 4.19 -5.61 19.10
C GLU A 152 4.74 -4.84 17.90
N GLY A 153 5.20 -5.59 16.89
CA GLY A 153 5.52 -5.05 15.59
C GLY A 153 4.25 -4.44 14.98
N TRP A 154 4.39 -3.31 14.32
CA TRP A 154 3.28 -2.81 13.50
C TRP A 154 3.25 -3.56 12.19
N TYR A 155 2.08 -4.02 11.82
CA TYR A 155 1.84 -4.74 10.59
C TYR A 155 0.97 -3.93 9.64
N MET A 156 1.27 -4.03 8.35
CA MET A 156 0.41 -3.55 7.28
C MET A 156 0.08 -4.73 6.38
N THR A 157 -1.20 -5.02 6.25
CA THR A 157 -1.73 -5.92 5.22
C THR A 157 -2.21 -5.07 4.05
N SER A 158 -1.88 -5.41 2.82
CA SER A 158 -2.23 -4.62 1.64
C SER A 158 -2.62 -5.48 0.45
N ILE A 159 -3.51 -4.94 -0.37
CA ILE A 159 -3.86 -5.47 -1.69
C ILE A 159 -3.45 -4.41 -2.72
N LEU A 160 -2.72 -4.85 -3.74
CA LEU A 160 -2.29 -4.02 -4.86
C LEU A 160 -2.61 -4.69 -6.20
N ASP A 161 -2.55 -3.92 -7.26
CA ASP A 161 -2.68 -4.43 -8.62
C ASP A 161 -1.32 -4.75 -9.26
N SER A 162 -1.29 -5.29 -10.50
CA SER A 162 -0.07 -5.67 -11.19
C SER A 162 0.89 -4.50 -11.45
N ARG A 163 0.40 -3.27 -11.38
CA ARG A 163 1.18 -2.04 -11.50
C ARG A 163 1.76 -1.56 -10.17
N GLU A 164 1.55 -2.33 -9.08
CA GLU A 164 1.90 -1.99 -7.70
C GLU A 164 1.14 -0.75 -7.17
N ILE A 165 -0.08 -0.51 -7.65
CA ILE A 165 -0.98 0.51 -7.12
C ILE A 165 -1.78 -0.11 -5.99
N VAL A 166 -1.63 0.42 -4.78
CA VAL A 166 -2.33 -0.07 -3.59
C VAL A 166 -3.83 0.22 -3.74
N GLN A 167 -4.62 -0.85 -3.67
CA GLN A 167 -6.08 -0.81 -3.80
C GLN A 167 -6.77 -0.81 -2.42
N ALA A 168 -6.18 -1.50 -1.44
CA ALA A 168 -6.65 -1.52 -0.05
C ALA A 168 -5.49 -1.79 0.89
N PHE A 169 -5.60 -1.33 2.14
CA PHE A 169 -4.63 -1.62 3.18
C PHE A 169 -5.26 -1.58 4.58
N ASP A 170 -4.71 -2.36 5.50
CA ASP A 170 -5.02 -2.36 6.93
C ASP A 170 -3.74 -2.23 7.76
N ILE A 171 -3.84 -1.52 8.88
CA ILE A 171 -2.74 -1.32 9.85
C ILE A 171 -3.20 -1.55 11.29
N THR A 172 -4.32 -2.22 11.48
CA THR A 172 -4.91 -2.40 12.82
C THR A 172 -4.10 -3.33 13.71
N GLY A 173 -3.21 -4.15 13.13
CA GLY A 173 -2.46 -5.17 13.86
C GLY A 173 -3.27 -6.44 14.15
N ARG A 174 -4.41 -6.62 13.50
CA ARG A 174 -5.15 -7.90 13.49
C ARG A 174 -4.32 -8.99 12.83
N GLY A 175 -4.76 -10.23 12.96
CA GLY A 175 -4.19 -11.34 12.21
C GLY A 175 -4.24 -11.05 10.70
N GLU A 176 -3.14 -11.30 9.99
CA GLU A 176 -3.03 -11.01 8.55
C GLU A 176 -4.19 -11.58 7.72
N ARG A 177 -4.69 -12.76 8.12
CA ARG A 177 -5.81 -13.42 7.43
C ARG A 177 -7.13 -12.70 7.63
N GLU A 178 -7.43 -12.26 8.86
CA GLU A 178 -8.64 -11.50 9.18
C GLU A 178 -8.64 -10.16 8.44
N ALA A 179 -7.52 -9.46 8.48
CA ALA A 179 -7.34 -8.22 7.74
C ALA A 179 -7.53 -8.44 6.22
N MET A 180 -6.99 -9.53 5.66
CA MET A 180 -7.13 -9.84 4.24
C MET A 180 -8.58 -10.08 3.83
N ILE A 181 -9.38 -10.78 4.65
CA ILE A 181 -10.81 -11.02 4.36
C ILE A 181 -11.55 -9.68 4.25
N GLU A 182 -11.35 -8.77 5.21
CA GLU A 182 -11.99 -7.45 5.15
C GLU A 182 -11.52 -6.60 3.96
N LEU A 183 -10.23 -6.69 3.61
CA LEU A 183 -9.68 -5.93 2.47
C LEU A 183 -10.21 -6.43 1.12
N ILE A 184 -10.45 -7.73 1.00
CA ILE A 184 -11.01 -8.31 -0.22
C ILE A 184 -12.41 -7.78 -0.49
N GLU A 185 -13.23 -7.56 0.54
CA GLU A 185 -14.61 -7.06 0.41
C GLU A 185 -14.68 -5.63 -0.17
N ILE A 186 -13.62 -4.87 -0.08
CA ILE A 186 -13.57 -3.46 -0.52
C ILE A 186 -12.79 -3.23 -1.82
N VAL A 187 -12.31 -4.31 -2.45
CA VAL A 187 -11.65 -4.25 -3.75
C VAL A 187 -12.46 -5.00 -4.81
N SER A 188 -12.18 -4.72 -6.07
CA SER A 188 -12.74 -5.45 -7.21
C SER A 188 -11.62 -5.86 -8.17
N GLY A 189 -11.71 -7.08 -8.68
CA GLY A 189 -10.73 -7.62 -9.62
C GLY A 189 -11.22 -8.93 -10.25
N GLY A 190 -10.49 -9.46 -11.22
CA GLY A 190 -10.76 -10.76 -11.84
C GLY A 190 -10.06 -11.91 -11.09
N SER A 191 -8.97 -11.62 -10.39
CA SER A 191 -8.17 -12.64 -9.71
C SER A 191 -7.27 -12.04 -8.63
N ILE A 192 -6.93 -12.86 -7.62
CA ILE A 192 -6.04 -12.45 -6.54
C ILE A 192 -4.98 -13.51 -6.22
N ARG A 193 -3.73 -13.08 -5.97
CA ARG A 193 -2.58 -13.91 -5.63
C ARG A 193 -2.19 -13.66 -4.18
N LEU A 194 -2.14 -14.74 -3.40
CA LEU A 194 -1.83 -14.69 -1.96
C LEU A 194 -0.79 -15.73 -1.60
N ASP A 195 0.01 -15.45 -0.57
CA ASP A 195 0.99 -16.40 -0.07
C ASP A 195 0.33 -17.63 0.57
N ALA A 196 1.08 -18.71 0.70
CA ALA A 196 0.66 -19.93 1.37
C ALA A 196 0.19 -19.68 2.83
N GLY A 197 0.65 -18.60 3.47
CA GLY A 197 0.19 -18.16 4.78
C GLY A 197 -1.31 -17.89 4.84
N PHE A 198 -1.87 -17.38 3.75
CA PHE A 198 -3.30 -17.07 3.61
C PHE A 198 -4.17 -18.27 3.25
N ASN A 199 -3.59 -19.46 3.11
CA ASN A 199 -4.32 -20.65 2.70
C ASN A 199 -5.40 -21.02 3.74
N SER A 200 -6.66 -20.72 3.43
CA SER A 200 -7.81 -21.06 4.25
C SER A 200 -9.09 -21.22 3.39
N ARG A 201 -9.99 -22.11 3.82
CA ARG A 201 -11.27 -22.36 3.15
C ARG A 201 -12.17 -21.12 3.15
N GLU A 202 -12.20 -20.43 4.28
CA GLU A 202 -13.00 -19.22 4.48
C GLU A 202 -12.57 -18.10 3.50
N LEU A 203 -11.26 -17.86 3.40
CA LEU A 203 -10.72 -16.85 2.50
C LEU A 203 -10.97 -17.21 1.02
N THR A 204 -10.80 -18.48 0.65
CA THR A 204 -11.06 -18.94 -0.72
C THR A 204 -12.53 -18.73 -1.09
N GLU A 205 -13.45 -19.05 -0.17
CA GLU A 205 -14.88 -18.83 -0.35
C GLU A 205 -15.23 -17.33 -0.46
N ALA A 206 -14.62 -16.49 0.39
CA ALA A 206 -14.82 -15.04 0.33
C ALA A 206 -14.37 -14.44 -1.02
N ILE A 207 -13.23 -14.90 -1.55
CA ILE A 207 -12.72 -14.47 -2.85
C ILE A 207 -13.68 -14.87 -3.97
N GLU A 208 -14.15 -16.11 -3.96
CA GLU A 208 -15.01 -16.61 -5.03
C GLU A 208 -16.42 -15.99 -5.00
N LYS A 209 -16.97 -15.68 -3.81
CA LYS A 209 -18.23 -14.93 -3.67
C LYS A 209 -18.17 -13.56 -4.35
N LEU A 210 -16.99 -12.99 -4.50
CA LEU A 210 -16.75 -11.74 -5.21
C LEU A 210 -16.40 -11.95 -6.69
N LEU A 211 -16.60 -13.17 -7.21
CA LEU A 211 -16.31 -13.57 -8.59
C LEU A 211 -14.83 -13.39 -8.99
N MET A 212 -13.92 -13.48 -8.03
CA MET A 212 -12.48 -13.47 -8.27
C MET A 212 -11.90 -14.88 -8.26
N THR A 213 -10.90 -15.12 -9.10
CA THR A 213 -10.15 -16.38 -9.08
C THR A 213 -9.04 -16.33 -8.03
N PRO A 214 -9.02 -17.23 -7.02
CA PRO A 214 -7.96 -17.28 -6.02
C PRO A 214 -6.74 -18.06 -6.53
N TYR A 215 -5.55 -17.47 -6.43
CA TYR A 215 -4.27 -18.13 -6.61
C TYR A 215 -3.54 -18.14 -5.25
N ILE A 216 -3.81 -19.15 -4.42
CA ILE A 216 -3.20 -19.31 -3.10
C ILE A 216 -2.35 -20.57 -3.11
N TYR A 217 -1.04 -20.44 -2.81
CA TYR A 217 -0.13 -21.56 -2.93
C TYR A 217 -0.51 -22.72 -2.00
N PRO A 218 -0.65 -23.96 -2.52
CA PRO A 218 -1.04 -25.11 -1.73
C PRO A 218 0.02 -25.47 -0.69
N LYS A 219 -0.39 -25.78 0.54
CA LYS A 219 0.48 -26.37 1.55
C LYS A 219 0.56 -27.88 1.38
N SER A 220 1.70 -28.48 1.76
CA SER A 220 1.95 -29.94 1.64
C SER A 220 0.97 -30.79 2.46
N ASN A 221 0.36 -30.24 3.48
CA ASN A 221 -0.62 -30.91 4.35
C ASN A 221 -2.07 -30.64 3.99
N ASN A 222 -2.34 -29.94 2.88
CA ASN A 222 -3.69 -29.68 2.44
C ASN A 222 -4.34 -30.92 1.84
N ASN A 223 -5.63 -31.02 2.02
CA ASN A 223 -6.47 -32.06 1.44
C ASN A 223 -7.65 -31.42 0.68
N LEU A 224 -8.31 -32.20 -0.16
CA LEU A 224 -9.47 -31.73 -0.94
C LEU A 224 -10.77 -31.65 -0.15
N ASN A 225 -10.74 -31.93 1.17
CA ASN A 225 -11.92 -31.81 2.00
C ASN A 225 -12.22 -30.34 2.27
N GLY A 226 -13.28 -29.82 1.69
CA GLY A 226 -13.69 -28.42 1.81
C GLY A 226 -14.91 -28.10 0.98
N ASN A 227 -15.25 -26.83 0.90
CA ASN A 227 -16.28 -26.31 -0.02
C ASN A 227 -15.83 -26.43 -1.49
N ASP A 228 -16.71 -26.11 -2.41
CA ASP A 228 -16.41 -26.27 -3.83
C ASP A 228 -15.33 -25.28 -4.30
N SER A 229 -15.33 -24.05 -3.81
CA SER A 229 -14.30 -23.04 -4.08
C SER A 229 -12.90 -23.55 -3.75
N TRP A 230 -12.76 -24.19 -2.59
CA TRP A 230 -11.51 -24.81 -2.17
C TRP A 230 -11.07 -25.94 -3.10
N LYS A 231 -12.01 -26.82 -3.48
CA LYS A 231 -11.72 -27.90 -4.41
C LYS A 231 -11.31 -27.39 -5.79
N TYR A 232 -12.05 -26.40 -6.34
CA TYR A 232 -11.77 -25.80 -7.64
C TYR A 232 -10.38 -25.18 -7.68
N MET A 233 -9.97 -24.41 -6.67
CA MET A 233 -8.64 -23.85 -6.60
C MET A 233 -7.52 -24.90 -6.72
N TYR A 234 -7.71 -26.07 -6.07
CA TYR A 234 -6.73 -27.16 -6.17
C TYR A 234 -6.80 -27.90 -7.50
N LEU A 235 -7.99 -28.10 -8.06
CA LEU A 235 -8.15 -28.75 -9.36
C LEU A 235 -7.50 -27.92 -10.45
N GLU A 236 -7.66 -26.62 -10.43
CA GLU A 236 -6.97 -25.67 -11.33
C GLU A 236 -5.45 -25.81 -11.23
N PHE A 237 -4.90 -25.87 -10.00
CA PHE A 237 -3.48 -26.09 -9.77
C PHE A 237 -2.98 -27.41 -10.35
N PHE A 238 -3.75 -28.51 -10.23
CA PHE A 238 -3.36 -29.81 -10.73
C PHE A 238 -3.58 -29.99 -12.24
N TYR A 239 -4.55 -29.27 -12.81
CA TYR A 239 -4.90 -29.35 -14.23
C TYR A 239 -3.75 -28.82 -15.11
N ASP A 240 -3.26 -27.63 -14.81
CA ASP A 240 -2.11 -27.02 -15.50
C ASP A 240 -1.22 -26.25 -14.52
N VAL A 241 -0.30 -26.96 -13.91
CA VAL A 241 0.64 -26.41 -12.91
C VAL A 241 1.47 -25.25 -13.48
N TRP A 242 1.83 -25.30 -14.78
CA TRP A 242 2.66 -24.26 -15.39
C TRP A 242 1.89 -22.96 -15.60
N LEU A 243 0.71 -23.05 -16.14
CA LEU A 243 -0.16 -21.88 -16.32
C LEU A 243 -0.50 -21.29 -14.97
N TRP A 244 -0.89 -22.11 -14.01
CA TRP A 244 -1.21 -21.67 -12.67
C TRP A 244 -0.02 -20.97 -11.99
N LEU A 245 1.18 -21.53 -12.08
CA LEU A 245 2.39 -20.93 -11.51
C LEU A 245 2.74 -19.61 -12.23
N LYS A 246 2.56 -19.50 -13.53
CA LYS A 246 2.75 -18.24 -14.26
C LYS A 246 1.90 -17.12 -13.66
N GLU A 247 0.62 -17.41 -13.41
CA GLU A 247 -0.29 -16.46 -12.78
C GLU A 247 0.08 -16.19 -11.32
N TYR A 248 0.36 -17.21 -10.54
CA TYR A 248 0.72 -17.09 -9.13
C TYR A 248 1.99 -16.24 -8.90
N HIS A 249 2.99 -16.38 -9.75
CA HIS A 249 4.28 -15.71 -9.56
C HIS A 249 4.21 -14.18 -9.70
N GLN A 250 3.14 -13.63 -10.27
CA GLN A 250 2.89 -12.19 -10.24
C GLN A 250 2.77 -11.66 -8.79
N ARG A 251 2.56 -12.53 -7.80
CA ARG A 251 2.61 -12.20 -6.37
C ARG A 251 3.89 -11.46 -5.96
N SER A 252 5.00 -11.71 -6.65
CA SER A 252 6.28 -11.03 -6.38
C SER A 252 6.21 -9.49 -6.45
N HIS A 253 5.17 -8.93 -7.09
CA HIS A 253 4.94 -7.48 -7.09
C HIS A 253 4.60 -6.93 -5.71
N SER A 254 3.94 -7.72 -4.81
CA SER A 254 3.70 -7.30 -3.44
C SER A 254 4.99 -7.18 -2.64
N GLU A 255 5.90 -8.14 -2.79
CA GLU A 255 7.23 -8.11 -2.17
C GLU A 255 8.07 -6.91 -2.67
N SER A 256 8.00 -6.66 -3.99
CA SER A 256 8.67 -5.52 -4.62
C SER A 256 8.13 -4.19 -4.09
N PHE A 257 6.81 -4.07 -3.98
CA PHE A 257 6.16 -2.90 -3.38
C PHE A 257 6.62 -2.70 -1.94
N HIS A 258 6.53 -3.72 -1.08
CA HIS A 258 6.89 -3.61 0.32
C HIS A 258 8.36 -3.19 0.50
N SER A 259 9.27 -3.79 -0.29
CA SER A 259 10.69 -3.43 -0.27
C SER A 259 10.92 -1.98 -0.71
N ALA A 260 10.30 -1.56 -1.82
CA ALA A 260 10.42 -0.20 -2.33
C ALA A 260 9.79 0.82 -1.38
N PHE A 261 8.63 0.52 -0.81
CA PHE A 261 7.92 1.38 0.14
C PHE A 261 8.76 1.65 1.39
N LYS A 262 9.32 0.60 2.00
CA LYS A 262 10.20 0.72 3.17
C LYS A 262 11.47 1.50 2.85
N ARG A 263 12.10 1.25 1.70
CA ARG A 263 13.32 1.94 1.28
C ARG A 263 13.07 3.44 1.03
N VAL A 264 11.94 3.78 0.43
CA VAL A 264 11.61 5.18 0.09
C VAL A 264 11.17 5.96 1.32
N TYR A 265 10.26 5.40 2.12
CA TYR A 265 9.63 6.15 3.22
C TYR A 265 10.24 5.87 4.59
N GLY A 266 11.09 4.85 4.72
CA GLY A 266 11.72 4.50 5.98
C GLY A 266 10.72 4.10 7.06
N ASN A 267 11.15 4.25 8.30
CA ASN A 267 10.41 3.80 9.47
C ASN A 267 9.18 4.67 9.78
N ILE A 268 8.24 4.11 10.54
CA ILE A 268 7.07 4.83 11.04
C ILE A 268 7.46 5.65 12.27
N THR A 269 7.13 6.94 12.25
CA THR A 269 7.45 7.87 13.34
C THR A 269 6.29 8.10 14.29
N LYS A 270 5.05 7.83 13.85
CA LYS A 270 3.83 8.06 14.61
C LYS A 270 3.46 6.89 15.51
N ILE A 271 2.98 7.17 16.72
CA ILE A 271 2.73 6.16 17.74
C ILE A 271 1.24 5.79 17.82
N ASN A 272 0.35 6.80 17.93
CA ASN A 272 -1.07 6.51 18.04
C ASN A 272 -1.66 6.04 16.69
N TYR A 273 -2.76 5.29 16.74
CA TYR A 273 -3.38 4.66 15.58
C TYR A 273 -3.73 5.68 14.48
N THR A 274 -4.46 6.76 14.82
CA THR A 274 -4.88 7.76 13.84
C THR A 274 -3.68 8.41 13.15
N ALA A 275 -2.64 8.76 13.91
CA ALA A 275 -1.45 9.38 13.33
C ALA A 275 -0.66 8.42 12.44
N ARG A 276 -0.58 7.12 12.80
CA ARG A 276 0.00 6.08 11.93
C ARG A 276 -0.80 5.92 10.66
N PHE A 277 -2.13 5.87 10.79
CA PHE A 277 -3.03 5.75 9.64
C PHE A 277 -2.83 6.91 8.68
N VAL A 278 -2.79 8.14 9.18
CA VAL A 278 -2.54 9.36 8.39
C VAL A 278 -1.17 9.28 7.72
N GLN A 279 -0.12 8.90 8.46
CA GLN A 279 1.23 8.79 7.90
C GLN A 279 1.32 7.76 6.78
N ILE A 280 0.80 6.57 7.01
CA ILE A 280 0.84 5.48 6.02
C ILE A 280 -0.04 5.84 4.82
N THR A 281 -1.23 6.38 5.04
CA THR A 281 -2.13 6.81 3.94
C THR A 281 -1.45 7.88 3.08
N ALA A 282 -0.79 8.87 3.66
CA ALA A 282 -0.06 9.89 2.91
C ALA A 282 1.05 9.28 2.04
N ARG A 283 1.82 8.33 2.59
CA ARG A 283 2.87 7.61 1.87
C ARG A 283 2.32 6.75 0.73
N ILE A 284 1.21 6.06 0.96
CA ILE A 284 0.52 5.26 -0.07
C ILE A 284 -0.02 6.15 -1.19
N ILE A 285 -0.61 7.29 -0.88
CA ILE A 285 -1.07 8.29 -1.86
C ILE A 285 0.10 8.70 -2.77
N LEU A 286 1.22 9.08 -2.19
CA LEU A 286 2.42 9.51 -2.93
C LEU A 286 2.98 8.36 -3.79
N HIS A 287 2.99 7.13 -3.25
CA HIS A 287 3.38 5.95 -4.00
C HIS A 287 2.45 5.70 -5.19
N ASN A 288 1.14 5.63 -4.96
CA ASN A 288 0.15 5.38 -6.02
C ASN A 288 0.24 6.47 -7.10
N PHE A 289 0.34 7.73 -6.72
CA PHE A 289 0.49 8.82 -7.68
C PHE A 289 1.74 8.66 -8.55
N ARG A 290 2.88 8.32 -7.97
CA ARG A 290 4.13 8.09 -8.71
C ARG A 290 4.02 6.90 -9.68
N ARG A 291 3.35 5.82 -9.25
CA ARG A 291 3.09 4.65 -10.11
C ARG A 291 2.18 5.00 -11.29
N LEU A 292 1.07 5.67 -11.02
CA LEU A 292 0.14 6.15 -12.07
C LEU A 292 0.86 7.09 -13.06
N SER A 293 1.63 8.05 -12.56
CA SER A 293 2.41 8.97 -13.40
C SER A 293 3.40 8.23 -14.30
N TYR A 294 4.06 7.18 -13.81
CA TYR A 294 4.94 6.34 -14.62
C TYR A 294 4.16 5.59 -15.70
N PHE A 295 3.07 4.89 -15.33
CA PHE A 295 2.32 4.08 -16.28
C PHE A 295 1.61 4.90 -17.34
N ASN A 296 1.11 6.08 -17.00
CA ASN A 296 0.54 7.01 -17.99
C ASN A 296 1.55 7.48 -19.07
N ARG A 297 2.86 7.30 -18.82
CA ARG A 297 3.92 7.58 -19.81
C ARG A 297 4.37 6.34 -20.57
N CYS A 298 3.98 5.17 -20.13
CA CYS A 298 4.28 3.92 -20.83
C CYS A 298 3.29 3.63 -21.95
N ASN A 299 2.11 4.23 -21.87
CA ASN A 299 1.07 4.18 -22.90
C ASN A 299 1.21 5.36 -23.84
#